data_f286842a1500cded2b7fdfb8c0984672
#
_entry.id   f286842a1500cded2b7fdfb8c0984672
#
_cell.length_a   1.000
_cell.length_b   1.000
_cell.length_c   1.000
_cell.angle_alpha   90.00
_cell.angle_beta   90.00
_cell.angle_gamma   90.00
#
_symmetry.space_group_name_H-M   'P 1'
#
loop_
_entity.id
_entity.type
_entity.pdbx_description
1 polymer ?
#
loop_
_entity_poly.entity_id
_entity_poly.type
_entity_poly.pdbx_seq_one_letter_code
_entity_poly.pdbx_strand_id
1 'polypeptide(L)'
;MSIHEIVLALSLVGFFGYALVSKKRDFVWISSIGILLTLWLKFLGWTGTLQFFGILIEVIIVSAILSYLYRSFLILVLPEKLSKEVSTAPLTAAFGLLMITIYAFVGIFGPALAPYGEAEVIADAFAFRNEEMLLGADQIGRDFFSRLIYGTRNTV
;
A
#
# COMPACT_ATOMS: atom_id res chain seq x y z
N MET A 1 -5.92 28.90 15.08
CA MET A 1 -4.88 28.75 14.05
C MET A 1 -3.54 28.81 14.74
N SER A 2 -2.74 27.79 14.68
CA SER A 2 -1.41 27.79 15.31
C SER A 2 -0.45 28.65 14.48
N ILE A 3 0.62 29.14 15.11
CA ILE A 3 1.65 29.95 14.44
C ILE A 3 2.22 29.20 13.22
N HIS A 4 2.33 27.88 13.30
CA HIS A 4 2.78 27.03 12.20
C HIS A 4 1.84 27.03 10.98
N GLU A 5 0.53 27.09 11.21
CA GLU A 5 -0.47 27.15 10.12
C GLU A 5 -0.40 28.50 9.40
N ILE A 6 -0.13 29.59 10.13
CA ILE A 6 0.00 30.92 9.56
C ILE A 6 1.27 31.00 8.70
N VAL A 7 2.40 30.50 9.20
CA VAL A 7 3.67 30.48 8.47
C VAL A 7 3.58 29.63 7.20
N LEU A 8 2.96 28.45 7.29
CA LEU A 8 2.72 27.58 6.15
C LEU A 8 1.81 28.25 5.09
N ALA A 9 0.71 28.86 5.52
CA ALA A 9 -0.20 29.55 4.62
C ALA A 9 0.48 30.74 3.92
N LEU A 10 1.28 31.53 4.63
CA LEU A 10 2.02 32.66 4.07
C LEU A 10 3.12 32.23 3.10
N SER A 11 3.83 31.14 3.42
CA SER A 11 4.86 30.60 2.52
C SER A 11 4.28 30.09 1.21
N LEU A 12 3.09 29.46 1.26
CA LEU A 12 2.40 28.98 0.07
C LEU A 12 1.82 30.09 -0.79
N VAL A 13 1.23 31.11 -0.17
CA VAL A 13 0.73 32.30 -0.91
C VAL A 13 1.88 33.00 -1.60
N GLY A 14 3.02 33.16 -0.91
CA GLY A 14 4.23 33.73 -1.49
C GLY A 14 4.80 32.93 -2.66
N PHE A 15 4.86 31.60 -2.49
CA PHE A 15 5.36 30.70 -3.51
C PHE A 15 4.44 30.61 -4.73
N PHE A 16 3.12 30.60 -4.51
CA PHE A 16 2.13 30.60 -5.59
C PHE A 16 2.11 31.93 -6.34
N GLY A 17 2.21 33.05 -5.62
CA GLY A 17 2.36 34.39 -6.22
C GLY A 17 3.59 34.46 -7.12
N TYR A 18 4.74 33.98 -6.67
CA TYR A 18 5.96 33.92 -7.47
C TYR A 18 5.82 32.98 -8.69
N ALA A 19 5.16 31.85 -8.56
CA ALA A 19 4.90 30.91 -9.66
C ALA A 19 4.06 31.53 -10.78
N LEU A 20 3.04 32.32 -10.42
CA LEU A 20 2.19 33.04 -11.39
C LEU A 20 2.97 34.12 -12.15
N VAL A 21 3.89 34.80 -11.49
CA VAL A 21 4.71 35.86 -12.10
C VAL A 21 5.82 35.31 -13.01
N SER A 22 6.38 34.15 -12.68
CA SER A 22 7.53 33.56 -13.39
C SER A 22 7.22 32.95 -14.75
N LYS A 23 5.94 32.76 -15.11
CA LYS A 23 5.48 32.12 -16.38
C LYS A 23 6.13 30.76 -16.71
N LYS A 24 6.83 30.14 -15.80
CA LYS A 24 7.45 28.82 -16.02
C LYS A 24 6.47 27.69 -15.70
N ARG A 25 6.14 26.88 -16.69
CA ARG A 25 5.17 25.78 -16.61
C ARG A 25 5.50 24.77 -15.50
N ASP A 26 6.79 24.51 -15.27
CA ASP A 26 7.24 23.56 -14.24
C ASP A 26 6.98 24.09 -12.82
N PHE A 27 6.97 25.39 -12.64
CA PHE A 27 6.69 26.04 -11.36
C PHE A 27 5.22 25.94 -10.94
N VAL A 28 4.30 25.86 -11.89
CA VAL A 28 2.87 25.66 -11.62
C VAL A 28 2.61 24.28 -11.05
N TRP A 29 3.29 23.26 -11.56
CA TRP A 29 3.17 21.89 -11.02
C TRP A 29 3.70 21.78 -9.60
N ILE A 30 4.85 22.40 -9.31
CA ILE A 30 5.45 22.40 -7.96
C ILE A 30 4.53 23.11 -6.96
N SER A 31 3.93 24.25 -7.34
CA SER A 31 2.99 24.96 -6.48
C SER A 31 1.69 24.19 -6.25
N SER A 32 1.18 23.47 -7.26
CA SER A 32 0.01 22.62 -7.15
C SER A 32 0.24 21.46 -6.17
N ILE A 33 1.41 20.83 -6.24
CA ILE A 33 1.82 19.77 -5.30
C ILE A 33 1.92 20.34 -3.88
N GLY A 34 2.46 21.55 -3.71
CA GLY A 34 2.56 22.22 -2.41
C GLY A 34 1.19 22.49 -1.79
N ILE A 35 0.20 22.94 -2.58
CA ILE A 35 -1.17 23.16 -2.12
C ILE A 35 -1.84 21.84 -1.73
N LEU A 36 -1.70 20.79 -2.54
CA LEU A 36 -2.23 19.47 -2.22
C LEU A 36 -1.62 18.91 -0.94
N LEU A 37 -0.31 19.09 -0.75
CA LEU A 37 0.39 18.65 0.46
C LEU A 37 -0.12 19.40 1.70
N THR A 38 -0.37 20.70 1.62
CA THR A 38 -0.90 21.47 2.75
C THR A 38 -2.36 21.15 3.06
N LEU A 39 -3.19 20.94 2.05
CA LEU A 39 -4.56 20.47 2.24
C LEU A 39 -4.57 19.10 2.93
N TRP A 40 -3.67 18.21 2.54
CA TRP A 40 -3.52 16.89 3.12
C TRP A 40 -3.02 16.94 4.58
N LEU A 41 -2.00 17.78 4.86
CA LEU A 41 -1.52 18.04 6.22
C LEU A 41 -2.62 18.62 7.13
N LYS A 42 -3.47 19.50 6.58
CA LYS A 42 -4.59 20.10 7.32
C LYS A 42 -5.71 19.09 7.57
N PHE A 43 -5.93 18.16 6.64
CA PHE A 43 -6.96 17.12 6.76
C PHE A 43 -6.59 16.04 7.79
N LEU A 44 -5.33 15.53 7.76
CA LEU A 44 -4.86 14.51 8.70
C LEU A 44 -4.40 15.08 10.05
N GLY A 45 -4.06 16.36 10.12
CA GLY A 45 -3.34 16.94 11.24
C GLY A 45 -1.86 16.52 11.27
N TRP A 46 -1.05 17.23 12.05
CA TRP A 46 0.39 16.97 12.14
C TRP A 46 0.73 15.57 12.67
N THR A 47 0.02 15.14 13.72
CA THR A 47 0.20 13.81 14.33
C THR A 47 -0.20 12.67 13.41
N GLY A 48 -1.33 12.78 12.72
CA GLY A 48 -1.77 11.78 11.74
C GLY A 48 -0.82 11.66 10.54
N THR A 49 -0.25 12.79 10.10
CA THR A 49 0.74 12.81 9.03
C THR A 49 2.03 12.09 9.41
N LEU A 50 2.57 12.35 10.61
CA LEU A 50 3.75 11.65 11.12
C LEU A 50 3.51 10.16 11.28
N GLN A 51 2.34 9.75 11.77
CA GLN A 51 1.96 8.34 11.85
C GLN A 51 1.87 7.69 10.47
N PHE A 52 1.29 8.38 9.48
CA PHE A 52 1.21 7.88 8.12
C PHE A 52 2.60 7.66 7.49
N PHE A 53 3.52 8.61 7.63
CA PHE A 53 4.90 8.44 7.16
C PHE A 53 5.64 7.35 7.93
N GLY A 54 5.39 7.20 9.22
CA GLY A 54 5.92 6.09 10.02
C GLY A 54 5.49 4.74 9.46
N ILE A 55 4.21 4.55 9.21
CA ILE A 55 3.65 3.32 8.60
C ILE A 55 4.23 3.08 7.20
N LEU A 56 4.36 4.12 6.37
CA LEU A 56 4.96 3.97 5.04
C LEU A 56 6.42 3.49 5.12
N ILE A 57 7.21 4.07 6.02
CA ILE A 57 8.61 3.66 6.23
C ILE A 57 8.67 2.21 6.72
N GLU A 58 7.82 1.83 7.67
CA GLU A 58 7.71 0.43 8.13
C GLU A 58 7.38 -0.52 6.99
N VAL A 59 6.37 -0.22 6.19
CA VAL A 59 5.97 -1.05 5.05
C VAL A 59 7.12 -1.18 4.04
N ILE A 60 7.85 -0.09 3.75
CA ILE A 60 9.00 -0.12 2.84
C ILE A 60 10.12 -1.00 3.42
N ILE A 61 10.45 -0.86 4.69
CA ILE A 61 11.50 -1.65 5.35
C ILE A 61 11.12 -3.14 5.36
N VAL A 62 9.91 -3.47 5.79
CA VAL A 62 9.41 -4.85 5.84
C VAL A 62 9.40 -5.48 4.45
N SER A 63 8.90 -4.76 3.43
CA SER A 63 8.88 -5.26 2.06
C SER A 63 10.29 -5.48 1.49
N ALA A 64 11.24 -4.61 1.83
CA ALA A 64 12.64 -4.76 1.42
C ALA A 64 13.30 -5.98 2.09
N ILE A 65 13.06 -6.19 3.39
CA ILE A 65 13.56 -7.35 4.12
C ILE A 65 12.97 -8.65 3.55
N LEU A 66 11.66 -8.71 3.34
CA LEU A 66 10.97 -9.85 2.75
C LEU A 66 11.48 -10.17 1.35
N SER A 67 11.69 -9.15 0.52
CA SER A 67 12.24 -9.31 -0.83
C SER A 67 13.67 -9.82 -0.81
N TYR A 68 14.48 -9.36 0.14
CA TYR A 68 15.86 -9.83 0.32
C TYR A 68 15.89 -11.30 0.76
N LEU A 69 15.06 -11.68 1.75
CA LEU A 69 14.97 -13.05 2.23
C LEU A 69 14.46 -13.99 1.12
N TYR A 70 13.43 -13.57 0.38
CA TYR A 70 12.89 -14.34 -0.74
C TYR A 70 13.94 -14.52 -1.85
N ARG A 71 14.67 -13.47 -2.22
CA ARG A 71 15.77 -13.55 -3.17
C ARG A 71 16.84 -14.53 -2.71
N SER A 72 17.25 -14.49 -1.43
CA SER A 72 18.23 -15.40 -0.87
C SER A 72 17.75 -16.85 -0.91
N PHE A 73 16.47 -17.07 -0.64
CA PHE A 73 15.83 -18.38 -0.77
C PHE A 73 15.85 -18.88 -2.23
N LEU A 74 15.49 -18.04 -3.19
CA LEU A 74 15.52 -18.39 -4.61
C LEU A 74 16.92 -18.77 -5.09
N ILE A 75 17.95 -18.03 -4.67
CA ILE A 75 19.35 -18.33 -5.01
C ILE A 75 19.76 -19.71 -4.49
N LEU A 76 19.23 -20.13 -3.35
CA LEU A 76 19.52 -21.43 -2.74
C LEU A 76 18.82 -22.59 -3.45
N VAL A 77 17.58 -22.37 -3.93
CA VAL A 77 16.71 -23.44 -4.45
C VAL A 77 16.83 -23.59 -5.97
N LEU A 78 17.09 -22.51 -6.69
CA LEU A 78 17.13 -22.52 -8.15
C LEU A 78 18.42 -23.11 -8.72
N PRO A 79 18.35 -23.73 -9.92
CA PRO A 79 19.56 -24.17 -10.65
C PRO A 79 20.50 -23.00 -10.88
N GLU A 80 21.80 -23.30 -11.00
CA GLU A 80 22.89 -22.32 -11.05
C GLU A 80 22.67 -21.22 -12.11
N LYS A 81 22.12 -21.57 -13.26
CA LYS A 81 21.82 -20.61 -14.35
C LYS A 81 20.81 -19.53 -13.95
N LEU A 82 19.69 -19.95 -13.35
CA LEU A 82 18.64 -19.03 -12.90
C LEU A 82 19.04 -18.28 -11.63
N SER A 83 19.77 -18.93 -10.73
CA SER A 83 20.32 -18.33 -9.52
C SER A 83 21.23 -17.13 -9.84
N LYS A 84 22.07 -17.22 -10.88
CA LYS A 84 22.91 -16.10 -11.33
C LYS A 84 22.06 -14.92 -11.82
N GLU A 85 21.02 -15.16 -12.60
CA GLU A 85 20.12 -14.10 -13.08
C GLU A 85 19.40 -13.41 -11.91
N VAL A 86 18.87 -14.18 -10.97
CA VAL A 86 18.22 -13.65 -9.76
C VAL A 86 19.21 -12.85 -8.90
N SER A 87 20.47 -13.29 -8.81
CA SER A 87 21.49 -12.61 -8.01
C SER A 87 21.89 -11.24 -8.57
N THR A 88 21.79 -11.05 -9.89
CA THR A 88 22.10 -9.78 -10.57
C THR A 88 20.89 -8.86 -10.70
N ALA A 89 19.68 -9.39 -10.54
CA ALA A 89 18.44 -8.62 -10.66
C ALA A 89 18.30 -7.58 -9.54
N PRO A 90 17.68 -6.43 -9.80
CA PRO A 90 17.41 -5.44 -8.76
C PRO A 90 16.42 -5.97 -7.71
N LEU A 91 16.48 -5.43 -6.49
CA LEU A 91 15.60 -5.87 -5.38
C LEU A 91 14.11 -5.67 -5.71
N THR A 92 13.77 -4.67 -6.51
CA THR A 92 12.40 -4.43 -7.00
C THR A 92 11.87 -5.58 -7.85
N ALA A 93 12.72 -6.23 -8.64
CA ALA A 93 12.33 -7.42 -9.42
C ALA A 93 12.05 -8.61 -8.48
N ALA A 94 12.87 -8.78 -7.44
CA ALA A 94 12.63 -9.79 -6.40
C ALA A 94 11.31 -9.54 -5.67
N PHE A 95 10.97 -8.29 -5.38
CA PHE A 95 9.69 -7.91 -4.78
C PHE A 95 8.51 -8.25 -5.72
N GLY A 96 8.61 -7.90 -7.00
CA GLY A 96 7.56 -8.23 -7.97
C GLY A 96 7.35 -9.74 -8.10
N LEU A 97 8.43 -10.51 -8.15
CA LEU A 97 8.35 -11.98 -8.20
C LEU A 97 7.77 -12.58 -6.91
N LEU A 98 8.11 -12.02 -5.74
CA LEU A 98 7.50 -12.38 -4.46
C LEU A 98 5.98 -12.15 -4.49
N MET A 99 5.51 -10.99 -4.96
CA MET A 99 4.09 -10.69 -5.08
C MET A 99 3.36 -11.68 -5.99
N ILE A 100 3.94 -11.97 -7.16
CA ILE A 100 3.37 -12.98 -8.09
C ILE A 100 3.30 -14.36 -7.43
N THR A 101 4.35 -14.75 -6.71
CA THR A 101 4.38 -16.06 -6.02
C THR A 101 3.32 -16.13 -4.92
N ILE A 102 3.17 -15.09 -4.10
CA ILE A 102 2.12 -15.03 -3.08
C ILE A 102 0.74 -15.08 -3.73
N TYR A 103 0.52 -14.31 -4.79
CA TYR A 103 -0.74 -14.28 -5.49
C TYR A 103 -1.11 -15.64 -6.09
N ALA A 104 -0.17 -16.29 -6.77
CA ALA A 104 -0.35 -17.63 -7.31
C ALA A 104 -0.61 -18.67 -6.21
N PHE A 105 0.12 -18.60 -5.09
CA PHE A 105 -0.08 -19.47 -3.94
C PHE A 105 -1.49 -19.31 -3.36
N VAL A 106 -1.94 -18.08 -3.11
CA VAL A 106 -3.29 -17.79 -2.62
C VAL A 106 -4.35 -18.23 -3.62
N GLY A 107 -4.13 -18.03 -4.93
CA GLY A 107 -5.05 -18.49 -5.98
C GLY A 107 -5.24 -20.01 -6.01
N ILE A 108 -4.15 -20.78 -5.81
CA ILE A 108 -4.18 -22.25 -5.79
C ILE A 108 -4.77 -22.79 -4.48
N PHE A 109 -4.32 -22.26 -3.34
CA PHE A 109 -4.67 -22.75 -2.01
C PHE A 109 -5.82 -21.98 -1.35
N GLY A 110 -6.43 -21.02 -2.04
CA GLY A 110 -7.48 -20.15 -1.52
C GLY A 110 -8.57 -20.88 -0.74
N PRO A 111 -9.19 -21.98 -1.26
CA PRO A 111 -10.22 -22.70 -0.53
C PRO A 111 -9.76 -23.32 0.81
N ALA A 112 -8.47 -23.60 0.97
CA ALA A 112 -7.88 -24.11 2.19
C ALA A 112 -7.43 -22.99 3.16
N LEU A 113 -7.24 -21.79 2.65
CA LEU A 113 -6.81 -20.62 3.41
C LEU A 113 -7.98 -19.77 3.91
N ALA A 114 -9.11 -19.81 3.22
CA ALA A 114 -10.30 -19.04 3.56
C ALA A 114 -11.00 -19.67 4.78
N PRO A 115 -11.26 -18.91 5.86
CA PRO A 115 -11.97 -19.43 7.03
C PRO A 115 -13.44 -19.81 6.74
N TYR A 116 -14.07 -19.13 5.78
CA TYR A 116 -15.48 -19.33 5.40
C TYR A 116 -15.64 -19.54 3.91
N GLY A 117 -16.78 -20.11 3.50
CA GLY A 117 -17.13 -20.29 2.09
C GLY A 117 -17.34 -18.95 1.35
N GLU A 118 -17.09 -18.93 0.03
CA GLU A 118 -17.21 -17.71 -0.80
C GLU A 118 -18.58 -17.04 -0.70
N ALA A 119 -19.65 -17.81 -0.62
CA ALA A 119 -21.04 -17.34 -0.59
C ALA A 119 -21.68 -17.43 0.80
N GLU A 120 -20.96 -17.86 1.80
CA GLU A 120 -21.48 -18.11 3.15
C GLU A 120 -21.76 -16.77 3.85
N VAL A 121 -23.01 -16.62 4.33
CA VAL A 121 -23.45 -15.45 5.09
C VAL A 121 -23.31 -15.78 6.57
N ILE A 122 -22.44 -15.06 7.28
CA ILE A 122 -22.06 -15.36 8.66
C ILE A 122 -22.41 -14.24 9.65
N ALA A 123 -22.77 -13.07 9.16
CA ALA A 123 -23.05 -11.88 9.97
C ALA A 123 -24.07 -10.97 9.32
N ASP A 124 -24.42 -9.89 10.03
CA ASP A 124 -25.20 -8.79 9.47
C ASP A 124 -24.40 -8.01 8.40
N ALA A 125 -25.12 -7.34 7.51
CA ALA A 125 -24.52 -6.50 6.48
C ALA A 125 -23.62 -5.43 7.11
N PHE A 126 -22.41 -5.28 6.57
CA PHE A 126 -21.40 -4.33 7.04
C PHE A 126 -20.99 -4.51 8.52
N ALA A 127 -21.11 -5.71 9.08
CA ALA A 127 -20.64 -5.98 10.44
C ALA A 127 -19.15 -5.64 10.57
N PHE A 128 -18.81 -4.96 11.68
CA PHE A 128 -17.43 -4.59 11.95
C PHE A 128 -16.55 -5.80 12.19
N ARG A 129 -15.24 -5.62 12.00
CA ARG A 129 -14.23 -6.63 12.32
C ARG A 129 -14.36 -7.10 13.78
N ASN A 130 -14.22 -8.39 13.97
CA ASN A 130 -14.20 -9.04 15.29
C ASN A 130 -13.17 -10.19 15.27
N GLU A 131 -13.12 -11.01 16.32
CA GLU A 131 -12.18 -12.12 16.42
C GLU A 131 -12.42 -13.21 15.34
N GLU A 132 -13.63 -13.34 14.85
CA GLU A 132 -14.02 -14.33 13.83
C GLU A 132 -13.86 -13.78 12.40
N MET A 133 -13.99 -12.45 12.23
CA MET A 133 -13.91 -11.76 10.93
C MET A 133 -12.81 -10.71 10.94
N LEU A 134 -11.66 -11.02 10.37
CA LEU A 134 -10.47 -10.15 10.34
C LEU A 134 -10.71 -8.78 9.66
N LEU A 135 -11.51 -8.75 8.62
CA LEU A 135 -11.83 -7.55 7.82
C LEU A 135 -13.29 -7.12 7.93
N GLY A 136 -14.12 -7.82 8.75
CA GLY A 136 -15.54 -7.59 8.84
C GLY A 136 -16.33 -8.22 7.69
N ALA A 137 -17.63 -7.87 7.62
CA ALA A 137 -18.56 -8.43 6.64
C ALA A 137 -18.85 -7.45 5.49
N ASP A 138 -19.21 -8.01 4.34
CA ASP A 138 -19.65 -7.26 3.17
C ASP A 138 -21.12 -6.80 3.28
N GLN A 139 -21.64 -6.21 2.21
CA GLN A 139 -23.03 -5.73 2.11
C GLN A 139 -24.11 -6.82 2.28
N ILE A 140 -23.74 -8.09 2.23
CA ILE A 140 -24.68 -9.23 2.34
C ILE A 140 -24.36 -10.06 3.62
N GLY A 141 -23.38 -9.66 4.42
CA GLY A 141 -22.98 -10.35 5.63
C GLY A 141 -22.01 -11.51 5.42
N ARG A 142 -21.26 -11.55 4.31
CA ARG A 142 -20.21 -12.55 4.04
C ARG A 142 -18.87 -12.02 4.53
N ASP A 143 -17.98 -12.92 4.96
CA ASP A 143 -16.63 -12.54 5.39
C ASP A 143 -15.83 -11.91 4.25
N PHE A 144 -15.39 -10.67 4.48
CA PHE A 144 -14.66 -9.90 3.48
C PHE A 144 -13.27 -10.49 3.20
N PHE A 145 -12.60 -11.06 4.21
CA PHE A 145 -11.29 -11.70 4.06
C PHE A 145 -11.37 -12.96 3.20
N SER A 146 -12.34 -13.85 3.47
CA SER A 146 -12.56 -15.04 2.65
C SER A 146 -12.85 -14.66 1.19
N ARG A 147 -13.68 -13.66 0.95
CA ARG A 147 -13.98 -13.18 -0.40
C ARG A 147 -12.75 -12.61 -1.12
N LEU A 148 -11.85 -11.92 -0.41
CA LEU A 148 -10.59 -11.45 -0.98
C LEU A 148 -9.74 -12.63 -1.47
N ILE A 149 -9.65 -13.70 -0.67
CA ILE A 149 -8.92 -14.92 -1.01
C ILE A 149 -9.54 -15.61 -2.24
N TYR A 150 -10.86 -15.80 -2.27
CA TYR A 150 -11.54 -16.39 -3.43
C TYR A 150 -11.44 -15.51 -4.68
N GLY A 151 -11.43 -14.17 -4.52
CA GLY A 151 -11.26 -13.20 -5.60
C GLY A 151 -9.94 -13.38 -6.36
N THR A 152 -8.87 -13.79 -5.69
CA THR A 152 -7.58 -14.09 -6.36
C THR A 152 -7.73 -15.23 -7.36
N ARG A 153 -8.51 -16.25 -7.04
CA ARG A 153 -8.76 -17.40 -7.91
C ARG A 153 -9.59 -17.04 -9.14
N ASN A 154 -10.54 -16.14 -8.99
CA ASN A 154 -11.45 -15.73 -10.08
C ASN A 154 -10.77 -14.77 -11.08
N THR A 155 -9.60 -14.24 -10.75
CA THR A 155 -8.85 -13.28 -11.57
C THR A 155 -7.72 -13.95 -12.36
N VAL A 156 -7.32 -15.17 -12.02
CA VAL A 156 -6.31 -15.99 -12.70
C VAL A 156 -6.98 -16.92 -13.70
#